data_5ef51ee2027db540e99249414655b10a
#
_entry.id   5ef51ee2027db540e99249414655b10a
#
_cell.length_a   1.000
_cell.length_b   1.000
_cell.length_c   1.000
_cell.angle_alpha   90.00
_cell.angle_beta   90.00
_cell.angle_gamma   90.00
#
_symmetry.space_group_name_H-M   'P 1'
#
loop_
_entity.id
_entity.type
_entity.pdbx_description
1 polymer ?
#
loop_
_entity_poly.entity_id
_entity_poly.type
_entity_poly.pdbx_seq_one_letter_code
_entity_poly.pdbx_strand_id
1 'polypeptide(L)'
;MNPVLKLMLEGEALSTAQMAEVLRLDVAALEQELANLKAQGVLLGWRPVLNPDYLSENQVFAVIEVKISPEREGGFDRLATRIAKFEQVRSCYLMSGAYDLLVIVSAHNLREIAAFVFERLATLHGVVSTATHFMLRAYKEQGYLLAREHAPADKPAVSA
;
A
#
# COMPACT_ATOMS: atom_id res chain seq x y z
N MET A 1 -4.46 -22.62 -8.96
CA MET A 1 -4.04 -21.70 -7.87
C MET A 1 -3.89 -22.54 -6.61
N ASN A 2 -2.82 -22.35 -5.84
CA ASN A 2 -2.57 -23.04 -4.58
C ASN A 2 -3.75 -22.87 -3.61
N PRO A 3 -4.31 -23.94 -2.99
CA PRO A 3 -5.47 -23.85 -2.10
C PRO A 3 -5.25 -22.92 -0.89
N VAL A 4 -4.01 -22.91 -0.36
CA VAL A 4 -3.64 -22.02 0.76
C VAL A 4 -3.76 -20.55 0.33
N LEU A 5 -3.20 -20.20 -0.83
CA LEU A 5 -3.31 -18.84 -1.37
C LEU A 5 -4.75 -18.44 -1.66
N LYS A 6 -5.56 -19.38 -2.17
CA LYS A 6 -6.98 -19.12 -2.44
C LYS A 6 -7.71 -18.75 -1.16
N LEU A 7 -7.55 -19.54 -0.10
CA LEU A 7 -8.17 -19.28 1.19
C LEU A 7 -7.74 -17.93 1.78
N MET A 8 -6.44 -17.59 1.66
CA MET A 8 -5.91 -16.31 2.13
C MET A 8 -6.50 -15.11 1.37
N LEU A 9 -6.80 -15.26 0.08
CA LEU A 9 -7.38 -14.20 -0.75
C LEU A 9 -8.89 -14.00 -0.48
N GLU A 10 -9.58 -14.98 0.07
CA GLU A 10 -11.00 -14.89 0.45
C GLU A 10 -11.25 -13.98 1.66
N GLY A 11 -10.17 -13.54 2.34
CA GLY A 11 -10.20 -12.33 3.18
C GLY A 11 -10.60 -12.53 4.64
N GLU A 12 -10.78 -13.75 5.14
CA GLU A 12 -11.00 -13.96 6.57
C GLU A 12 -9.67 -14.08 7.33
N ALA A 13 -9.62 -13.43 8.51
CA ALA A 13 -8.46 -13.51 9.40
C ALA A 13 -8.46 -14.84 10.16
N LEU A 14 -8.11 -15.92 9.46
CA LEU A 14 -8.02 -17.25 10.04
C LEU A 14 -6.66 -17.46 10.72
N SER A 15 -6.68 -18.10 11.89
CA SER A 15 -5.45 -18.62 12.51
C SER A 15 -4.89 -19.79 11.69
N THR A 16 -3.62 -20.12 11.86
CA THR A 16 -3.00 -21.27 11.18
C THR A 16 -3.78 -22.58 11.46
N ALA A 17 -4.25 -22.77 12.69
CA ALA A 17 -5.05 -23.94 13.04
C ALA A 17 -6.40 -23.97 12.29
N GLN A 18 -7.10 -22.85 12.19
CA GLN A 18 -8.35 -22.74 11.44
C GLN A 18 -8.15 -22.96 9.94
N MET A 19 -7.07 -22.39 9.37
CA MET A 19 -6.72 -22.64 7.96
C MET A 19 -6.43 -24.13 7.70
N ALA A 20 -5.70 -24.78 8.62
CA ALA A 20 -5.40 -26.20 8.51
C ALA A 20 -6.70 -27.05 8.54
N GLU A 21 -7.62 -26.72 9.42
CA GLU A 21 -8.94 -27.39 9.52
C GLU A 21 -9.75 -27.22 8.23
N VAL A 22 -9.87 -26.00 7.72
CA VAL A 22 -10.60 -25.70 6.46
C VAL A 22 -10.00 -26.44 5.27
N LEU A 23 -8.67 -26.49 5.21
CA LEU A 23 -7.94 -27.13 4.11
C LEU A 23 -7.78 -28.65 4.31
N ARG A 24 -8.20 -29.20 5.47
CA ARG A 24 -8.00 -30.60 5.88
C ARG A 24 -6.54 -31.04 5.82
N LEU A 25 -5.66 -30.14 6.28
CA LEU A 25 -4.23 -30.37 6.38
C LEU A 25 -3.81 -30.50 7.85
N ASP A 26 -2.70 -31.18 8.09
CA ASP A 26 -2.02 -31.09 9.37
C ASP A 26 -1.43 -29.69 9.56
N VAL A 27 -1.42 -29.16 10.79
CA VAL A 27 -0.90 -27.82 11.10
C VAL A 27 0.56 -27.68 10.68
N ALA A 28 1.38 -28.72 10.97
CA ALA A 28 2.79 -28.71 10.60
C ALA A 28 3.00 -28.71 9.08
N ALA A 29 2.15 -29.42 8.32
CA ALA A 29 2.19 -29.40 6.87
C ALA A 29 1.81 -28.02 6.32
N LEU A 30 0.82 -27.34 6.90
CA LEU A 30 0.46 -25.98 6.53
C LEU A 30 1.57 -24.97 6.86
N GLU A 31 2.18 -25.06 8.03
CA GLU A 31 3.30 -24.19 8.42
C GLU A 31 4.48 -24.36 7.45
N GLN A 32 4.79 -25.57 7.05
CA GLN A 32 5.81 -25.84 6.05
C GLN A 32 5.46 -25.23 4.70
N GLU A 33 4.21 -25.33 4.26
CA GLU A 33 3.75 -24.71 3.02
C GLU A 33 3.84 -23.19 3.06
N LEU A 34 3.42 -22.56 4.16
CA LEU A 34 3.56 -21.10 4.37
C LEU A 34 5.04 -20.67 4.33
N ALA A 35 5.94 -21.47 4.95
CA ALA A 35 7.38 -21.21 4.89
C ALA A 35 7.92 -21.29 3.46
N ASN A 36 7.48 -22.29 2.70
CA ASN A 36 7.85 -22.45 1.29
C ASN A 36 7.37 -21.27 0.43
N LEU A 37 6.12 -20.84 0.62
CA LEU A 37 5.56 -19.67 -0.09
C LEU A 37 6.33 -18.38 0.23
N LYS A 38 6.78 -18.20 1.47
CA LYS A 38 7.65 -17.08 1.86
C LYS A 38 9.03 -17.19 1.20
N ALA A 39 9.64 -18.35 1.23
CA ALA A 39 10.97 -18.59 0.62
C ALA A 39 10.96 -18.35 -0.90
N GLN A 40 9.85 -18.68 -1.55
CA GLN A 40 9.64 -18.44 -2.98
C GLN A 40 9.27 -16.98 -3.31
N GLY A 41 9.06 -16.11 -2.30
CA GLY A 41 8.62 -14.73 -2.51
C GLY A 41 7.17 -14.60 -2.98
N VAL A 42 6.36 -15.65 -2.89
CA VAL A 42 4.94 -15.62 -3.22
C VAL A 42 4.14 -14.96 -2.09
N LEU A 43 4.43 -15.32 -0.85
CA LEU A 43 3.88 -14.68 0.34
C LEU A 43 4.92 -13.69 0.90
N LEU A 44 4.67 -12.40 0.75
CA LEU A 44 5.61 -11.36 1.20
C LEU A 44 5.46 -11.04 2.68
N GLY A 45 4.27 -11.15 3.24
CA GLY A 45 3.99 -10.85 4.63
C GLY A 45 2.50 -10.70 4.93
N TRP A 46 2.21 -10.31 6.16
CA TRP A 46 0.86 -10.04 6.66
C TRP A 46 0.79 -8.60 7.14
N ARG A 47 -0.28 -7.91 6.78
CA ARG A 47 -0.60 -6.61 7.34
C ARG A 47 -2.07 -6.52 7.65
N PRO A 48 -2.46 -6.07 8.86
CA PRO A 48 -3.83 -5.75 9.15
C PRO A 48 -4.26 -4.52 8.33
N VAL A 49 -5.50 -4.51 7.87
CA VAL A 49 -6.13 -3.31 7.32
C VAL A 49 -6.79 -2.59 8.49
N LEU A 50 -6.29 -1.40 8.81
CA LEU A 50 -6.75 -0.60 9.94
C LEU A 50 -7.41 0.67 9.45
N ASN A 51 -8.45 1.11 10.17
CA ASN A 51 -9.03 2.42 9.90
C ASN A 51 -8.06 3.50 10.37
N PRO A 52 -7.58 4.37 9.45
CA PRO A 52 -6.59 5.40 9.77
C PRO A 52 -7.08 6.40 10.84
N ASP A 53 -8.40 6.60 11.00
CA ASP A 53 -8.95 7.50 12.01
C ASP A 53 -8.68 7.04 13.47
N TYR A 54 -8.31 5.77 13.64
CA TYR A 54 -7.98 5.17 14.95
C TYR A 54 -6.48 5.01 15.17
N LEU A 55 -5.66 5.35 14.19
CA LEU A 55 -4.21 5.33 14.35
C LEU A 55 -3.78 6.60 15.08
N SER A 56 -3.13 6.44 16.22
CA SER A 56 -2.65 7.55 17.06
C SER A 56 -1.48 8.33 16.46
N GLU A 57 -0.88 7.84 15.41
CA GLU A 57 0.20 8.48 14.69
C GLU A 57 -0.34 9.27 13.50
N ASN A 58 -0.07 10.58 13.49
CA ASN A 58 -0.33 11.44 12.36
C ASN A 58 0.56 11.04 11.17
N GLN A 59 0.16 9.98 10.46
CA GLN A 59 0.82 9.62 9.21
C GLN A 59 0.17 10.37 8.06
N VAL A 60 1.00 11.08 7.31
CA VAL A 60 0.61 11.72 6.06
C VAL A 60 0.99 10.81 4.91
N PHE A 61 0.05 10.59 4.01
CA PHE A 61 0.26 9.84 2.78
C PHE A 61 0.25 10.77 1.58
N ALA A 62 1.08 10.49 0.61
CA ALA A 62 1.04 11.15 -0.69
C ALA A 62 1.23 10.13 -1.81
N VAL A 63 0.60 10.45 -2.94
CA VAL A 63 0.79 9.78 -4.22
C VAL A 63 1.65 10.70 -5.09
N ILE A 64 2.75 10.19 -5.59
CA ILE A 64 3.68 10.95 -6.41
C ILE A 64 3.70 10.33 -7.81
N GLU A 65 3.31 11.12 -8.78
CA GLU A 65 3.51 10.80 -10.19
C GLU A 65 4.95 11.17 -10.57
N VAL A 66 5.66 10.24 -11.18
CA VAL A 66 7.04 10.44 -11.60
C VAL A 66 7.16 10.17 -13.09
N LYS A 67 7.68 11.15 -13.83
CA LYS A 67 8.13 10.96 -15.21
C LYS A 67 9.61 10.66 -15.21
N ILE A 68 9.99 9.64 -15.93
CA ILE A 68 11.37 9.21 -16.04
C ILE A 68 11.83 9.11 -17.50
N SER A 69 13.10 9.38 -17.74
CA SER A 69 13.72 9.09 -19.02
C SER A 69 14.24 7.66 -19.00
N PRO A 70 13.81 6.79 -19.93
CA PRO A 70 14.28 5.42 -19.97
C PRO A 70 15.79 5.40 -20.26
N GLU A 71 16.53 4.62 -19.46
CA GLU A 71 17.96 4.39 -19.69
C GLU A 71 18.15 3.36 -20.81
N ARG A 72 19.24 3.51 -21.59
CA ARG A 72 19.55 2.60 -22.71
C ARG A 72 19.73 1.14 -22.28
N GLU A 73 20.27 0.95 -21.07
CA GLU A 73 20.48 -0.37 -20.46
C GLU A 73 19.66 -0.45 -19.16
N GLY A 74 18.57 -1.25 -19.13
CA GLY A 74 17.73 -1.47 -17.98
C GLY A 74 16.38 -0.73 -17.96
N GLY A 75 16.10 0.13 -18.96
CA GLY A 75 14.78 0.78 -19.13
C GLY A 75 14.31 1.52 -17.89
N PHE A 76 13.10 1.21 -17.45
CA PHE A 76 12.46 1.80 -16.26
C PHE A 76 12.82 1.07 -14.96
N ASP A 77 13.19 -0.20 -15.02
CA ASP A 77 13.26 -1.09 -13.84
C ASP A 77 14.35 -0.69 -12.85
N ARG A 78 15.51 -0.26 -13.33
CA ARG A 78 16.63 0.12 -12.47
C ARG A 78 16.29 1.31 -11.59
N LEU A 79 15.68 2.35 -12.17
CA LEU A 79 15.28 3.54 -11.43
C LEU A 79 14.09 3.26 -10.50
N ALA A 80 13.08 2.52 -10.97
CA ALA A 80 11.96 2.08 -10.17
C ALA A 80 12.40 1.27 -8.94
N THR A 81 13.31 0.32 -9.12
CA THR A 81 13.88 -0.47 -8.02
C THR A 81 14.67 0.40 -7.04
N ARG A 82 15.38 1.41 -7.52
CA ARG A 82 16.10 2.35 -6.66
C ARG A 82 15.15 3.20 -5.83
N ILE A 83 14.07 3.70 -6.45
CA ILE A 83 13.01 4.45 -5.76
C ILE A 83 12.31 3.58 -4.71
N ALA A 84 11.97 2.35 -5.05
CA ALA A 84 11.31 1.41 -4.15
C ALA A 84 12.09 1.08 -2.87
N LYS A 85 13.41 1.32 -2.84
CA LYS A 85 14.27 1.08 -1.66
C LYS A 85 14.24 2.19 -0.62
N PHE A 86 13.66 3.34 -0.90
CA PHE A 86 13.55 4.40 0.11
C PHE A 86 12.54 4.02 1.19
N GLU A 87 12.87 4.30 2.45
CA GLU A 87 12.01 3.97 3.61
C GLU A 87 10.64 4.64 3.57
N GLN A 88 10.57 5.85 3.00
CA GLN A 88 9.33 6.60 2.83
C GLN A 88 8.39 5.94 1.83
N VAL A 89 8.92 5.11 0.91
CA VAL A 89 8.14 4.48 -0.16
C VAL A 89 7.42 3.25 0.38
N ARG A 90 6.10 3.28 0.28
CA ARG A 90 5.20 2.17 0.63
C ARG A 90 4.89 1.29 -0.58
N SER A 91 4.76 1.91 -1.75
CA SER A 91 4.49 1.21 -2.99
C SER A 91 5.09 1.98 -4.17
N CYS A 92 5.51 1.25 -5.18
CA CYS A 92 6.03 1.81 -6.43
C CYS A 92 5.55 0.94 -7.59
N TYR A 93 4.85 1.54 -8.55
CA TYR A 93 4.26 0.85 -9.69
C TYR A 93 4.69 1.50 -10.99
N LEU A 94 5.01 0.67 -11.99
CA LEU A 94 5.14 1.13 -13.37
C LEU A 94 3.74 1.30 -13.95
N MET A 95 3.48 2.45 -14.54
CA MET A 95 2.17 2.84 -15.03
C MET A 95 2.20 3.04 -16.55
N SER A 96 1.06 2.81 -17.18
CA SER A 96 0.81 3.25 -18.55
C SER A 96 0.01 4.57 -18.51
N GLY A 97 0.40 5.58 -19.27
CA GLY A 97 -0.33 6.85 -19.34
C GLY A 97 0.55 8.08 -19.30
N ALA A 98 0.08 9.12 -18.60
CA ALA A 98 0.71 10.44 -18.60
C ALA A 98 2.02 10.52 -17.83
N TYR A 99 2.28 9.59 -16.94
CA TYR A 99 3.51 9.44 -16.13
C TYR A 99 3.94 7.97 -16.10
N ASP A 100 5.17 7.72 -15.69
CA ASP A 100 5.79 6.39 -15.81
C ASP A 100 5.73 5.60 -14.50
N LEU A 101 5.90 6.25 -13.35
CA LEU A 101 5.81 5.60 -12.04
C LEU A 101 4.80 6.31 -11.14
N LEU A 102 4.01 5.47 -10.43
CA LEU A 102 3.19 5.89 -9.29
C LEU A 102 3.91 5.45 -8.02
N VAL A 103 4.25 6.42 -7.17
CA VAL A 103 4.96 6.15 -5.91
C VAL A 103 4.08 6.60 -4.75
N ILE A 104 3.72 5.65 -3.88
CA ILE A 104 2.98 5.95 -2.65
C ILE A 104 3.98 6.07 -1.51
N VAL A 105 3.97 7.19 -0.83
CA VAL A 105 4.86 7.49 0.29
C VAL A 105 4.10 7.82 1.56
N SER A 106 4.75 7.63 2.70
CA SER A 106 4.23 8.07 3.99
C SER A 106 5.33 8.67 4.85
N ALA A 107 4.97 9.68 5.64
CA ALA A 107 5.83 10.32 6.63
C ALA A 107 5.00 10.88 7.79
N HIS A 108 5.64 11.43 8.82
CA HIS A 108 4.93 12.01 9.96
C HIS A 108 4.27 13.36 9.67
N ASN A 109 4.74 14.08 8.65
CA ASN A 109 4.19 15.38 8.28
C ASN A 109 4.46 15.71 6.81
N LEU A 110 3.75 16.73 6.30
CA LEU A 110 3.87 17.21 4.92
C LEU A 110 5.30 17.67 4.57
N ARG A 111 6.01 18.25 5.52
CA ARG A 111 7.37 18.78 5.30
C ARG A 111 8.36 17.66 5.01
N GLU A 112 8.24 16.53 5.69
CA GLU A 112 9.09 15.36 5.45
C GLU A 112 8.85 14.78 4.05
N ILE A 113 7.58 14.72 3.59
CA ILE A 113 7.27 14.28 2.22
C ILE A 113 7.87 15.26 1.21
N ALA A 114 7.71 16.58 1.43
CA ALA A 114 8.27 17.59 0.56
C ALA A 114 9.81 17.49 0.50
N ALA A 115 10.48 17.36 1.66
CA ALA A 115 11.93 17.16 1.71
C ALA A 115 12.36 15.90 0.96
N PHE A 116 11.67 14.77 1.16
CA PHE A 116 11.95 13.55 0.42
C PHE A 116 11.85 13.75 -1.10
N VAL A 117 10.81 14.43 -1.58
CA VAL A 117 10.62 14.69 -3.01
C VAL A 117 11.74 15.57 -3.56
N PHE A 118 12.02 16.70 -2.91
CA PHE A 118 13.00 17.67 -3.41
C PHE A 118 14.44 17.21 -3.27
N GLU A 119 14.80 16.59 -2.14
CA GLU A 119 16.18 16.26 -1.83
C GLU A 119 16.60 14.89 -2.34
N ARG A 120 15.66 13.96 -2.49
CA ARG A 120 15.98 12.58 -2.85
C ARG A 120 15.37 12.12 -4.15
N LEU A 121 14.05 12.32 -4.35
CA LEU A 121 13.37 11.77 -5.51
C LEU A 121 13.66 12.56 -6.79
N ALA A 122 13.46 13.87 -6.76
CA ALA A 122 13.66 14.75 -7.91
C ALA A 122 15.13 14.90 -8.33
N THR A 123 16.08 14.59 -7.43
CA THR A 123 17.50 14.66 -7.70
C THR A 123 18.08 13.37 -8.32
N LEU A 124 17.27 12.31 -8.41
CA LEU A 124 17.73 11.08 -9.04
C LEU A 124 17.94 11.27 -10.54
N HIS A 125 19.11 10.83 -11.00
CA HIS A 125 19.37 10.80 -12.45
C HIS A 125 18.32 9.95 -13.16
N GLY A 126 17.72 10.49 -14.22
CA GLY A 126 16.64 9.87 -14.97
C GLY A 126 15.24 10.30 -14.53
N VAL A 127 15.07 10.97 -13.40
CA VAL A 127 13.81 11.62 -13.04
C VAL A 127 13.68 12.92 -13.82
N VAL A 128 12.61 13.04 -14.60
CA VAL A 128 12.32 14.21 -15.44
C VAL A 128 11.43 15.21 -14.70
N SER A 129 10.37 14.72 -14.06
CA SER A 129 9.46 15.54 -13.28
C SER A 129 8.71 14.72 -12.25
N THR A 130 8.20 15.40 -11.22
CA THR A 130 7.36 14.81 -10.18
C THR A 130 6.14 15.69 -9.93
N ALA A 131 4.98 15.08 -9.66
CA ALA A 131 3.78 15.75 -9.16
C ALA A 131 3.31 15.05 -7.90
N THR A 132 3.19 15.80 -6.80
CA THR A 132 2.83 15.25 -5.49
C THR A 132 1.38 15.57 -5.15
N HIS A 133 0.59 14.55 -4.82
CA HIS A 133 -0.79 14.64 -4.41
C HIS A 133 -0.91 14.12 -2.98
N PHE A 134 -1.26 14.97 -2.04
CA PHE A 134 -1.48 14.56 -0.66
C PHE A 134 -2.83 13.88 -0.52
N MET A 135 -2.84 12.71 0.13
CA MET A 135 -4.07 12.00 0.43
C MET A 135 -4.77 12.70 1.59
N LEU A 136 -5.92 13.30 1.33
CA LEU A 136 -6.68 14.04 2.32
C LEU A 136 -7.60 13.13 3.14
N ARG A 137 -8.18 12.12 2.50
CA ARG A 137 -9.11 11.19 3.12
C ARG A 137 -9.20 9.89 2.33
N ALA A 138 -9.21 8.78 3.03
CA ALA A 138 -9.56 7.49 2.47
C ALA A 138 -11.05 7.18 2.72
N TYR A 139 -11.79 6.77 1.70
CA TYR A 139 -13.18 6.33 1.80
C TYR A 139 -13.32 4.81 1.76
N LYS A 140 -12.35 4.14 1.16
CA LYS A 140 -12.26 2.69 1.06
C LYS A 140 -10.79 2.29 1.05
N GLU A 141 -10.43 1.26 1.81
CA GLU A 141 -9.07 0.72 1.87
C GLU A 141 -9.12 -0.81 1.75
N GLN A 142 -8.37 -1.34 0.80
CA GLN A 142 -8.28 -2.80 0.56
C GLN A 142 -9.64 -3.55 0.56
N GLY A 143 -10.69 -2.92 0.02
CA GLY A 143 -12.04 -3.48 -0.02
C GLY A 143 -12.95 -3.08 1.14
N TYR A 144 -12.42 -2.55 2.24
CA TYR A 144 -13.19 -2.13 3.41
C TYR A 144 -13.63 -0.67 3.30
N LEU A 145 -14.93 -0.41 3.54
CA LEU A 145 -15.46 0.95 3.59
C LEU A 145 -15.03 1.63 4.89
N LEU A 146 -14.48 2.84 4.78
CA LEU A 146 -14.02 3.65 5.91
C LEU A 146 -15.03 4.77 6.24
N ALA A 147 -15.95 5.09 5.32
CA ALA A 147 -16.95 6.12 5.54
C ALA A 147 -17.92 5.66 6.64
N ARG A 148 -17.94 6.40 7.76
CA ARG A 148 -19.11 6.36 8.66
C ARG A 148 -20.26 6.99 7.90
N GLU A 149 -21.41 6.29 7.81
CA GLU A 149 -22.67 6.95 7.54
C GLU A 149 -22.82 8.03 8.62
N HIS A 150 -22.76 9.29 8.23
CA HIS A 150 -23.16 10.36 9.14
C HIS A 150 -24.63 10.11 9.45
N ALA A 151 -24.94 9.74 10.69
CA ALA A 151 -26.31 9.84 11.16
C ALA A 151 -26.81 11.25 10.77
N PRO A 152 -27.99 11.39 10.13
CA PRO A 152 -28.48 12.69 9.73
C PRO A 152 -28.47 13.56 10.97
N ALA A 153 -27.76 14.71 10.89
CA ALA A 153 -27.72 15.67 11.97
C ALA A 153 -29.18 16.01 12.31
N ASP A 154 -29.58 15.72 13.54
CA ASP A 154 -30.88 16.08 14.09
C ASP A 154 -31.06 17.59 13.82
N LYS A 155 -31.89 17.91 12.83
CA LYS A 155 -32.22 19.30 12.55
C LYS A 155 -32.91 19.81 13.80
N PRO A 156 -32.41 20.90 14.44
CA PRO A 156 -33.12 21.44 15.58
C PRO A 156 -34.54 21.79 15.13
N ALA A 157 -35.53 21.26 15.84
CA ALA A 157 -36.92 21.57 15.61
C ALA A 157 -37.09 23.11 15.78
N VAL A 158 -37.39 23.80 14.69
CA VAL A 158 -37.77 25.20 14.75
C VAL A 158 -39.18 25.20 15.30
N SER A 159 -39.32 25.49 16.61
CA SER A 159 -40.61 25.82 17.22
C SER A 159 -41.15 27.09 16.56
N ALA A 160 -42.36 26.94 16.02
CA ALA A 160 -43.16 28.05 15.54
C ALA A 160 -43.73 28.86 16.73
#